data_b9916f7556b2b56d8bf795884cd8a630
#
_entry.id   b9916f7556b2b56d8bf795884cd8a630
#
_cell.length_a   1.000
_cell.length_b   1.000
_cell.length_c   1.000
_cell.angle_alpha   90.00
_cell.angle_beta   90.00
_cell.angle_gamma   90.00
#
_symmetry.space_group_name_H-M   'P 1'
#
loop_
_entity.id
_entity.type
_entity.pdbx_description
1 polymer ?
#
loop_
_entity_poly.entity_id
_entity_poly.type
_entity_poly.pdbx_seq_one_letter_code
_entity_poly.pdbx_strand_id
1 'polypeptide(L)'
;MDYFKDHCDISLDTDLRKISGMKFLPWVGNKFSVSKNRLLIIAESIYNGYDKTDKSADELKLLDEKINDERYARWVIKEQGIHHTCDWTVNNIEYGCPPNVRKLTDNFARAFYNKKNVSYSEKEILWSSTIFHELIQEPLNDINDRGKINYTSINEGYSVLYEVINLVKPKKILFIGNSNIEQINHSSFRVQRKEKIGNTYPREGEIKLVNNTVPFIAIKHTSKYFSWYRWAEYLNKMCYNNV
;
A
#
# COMPACT_ATOMS: atom_id res chain seq x y z
N MET A 1 -22.54 3.32 -12.24
CA MET A 1 -22.01 2.04 -11.70
C MET A 1 -20.69 2.35 -11.04
N ASP A 2 -20.45 1.94 -9.79
CA ASP A 2 -19.17 2.25 -9.13
C ASP A 2 -18.06 1.43 -9.77
N TYR A 3 -17.04 2.11 -10.29
CA TYR A 3 -15.91 1.51 -11.01
C TYR A 3 -15.15 0.45 -10.20
N PHE A 4 -15.21 0.51 -8.87
CA PHE A 4 -14.45 -0.37 -8.00
C PHE A 4 -15.21 -1.63 -7.54
N LYS A 5 -16.54 -1.70 -7.69
CA LYS A 5 -17.40 -2.75 -7.10
C LYS A 5 -17.00 -4.19 -7.41
N ASP A 6 -16.39 -4.44 -8.56
CA ASP A 6 -16.08 -5.81 -8.98
C ASP A 6 -14.99 -6.46 -8.13
N HIS A 7 -14.09 -5.64 -7.54
CA HIS A 7 -12.92 -6.13 -6.81
C HIS A 7 -12.75 -5.50 -5.42
N CYS A 8 -13.42 -4.38 -5.13
CA CYS A 8 -13.29 -3.62 -3.90
C CYS A 8 -14.61 -3.62 -3.12
N ASP A 9 -14.52 -3.92 -1.84
CA ASP A 9 -15.62 -3.77 -0.89
C ASP A 9 -15.70 -2.31 -0.43
N ILE A 10 -16.77 -1.62 -0.78
CA ILE A 10 -17.04 -0.24 -0.42
C ILE A 10 -17.97 -0.10 0.79
N SER A 11 -18.41 -1.21 1.39
CA SER A 11 -19.36 -1.19 2.51
C SER A 11 -18.82 -0.50 3.75
N LEU A 12 -17.49 -0.48 3.90
CA LEU A 12 -16.81 0.18 5.02
C LEU A 12 -16.54 1.67 4.81
N ASP A 13 -16.83 2.23 3.65
CA ASP A 13 -16.44 3.60 3.29
C ASP A 13 -16.99 4.66 4.25
N THR A 14 -18.24 4.47 4.66
CA THR A 14 -18.89 5.40 5.61
C THR A 14 -18.16 5.43 6.95
N ASP A 15 -17.69 4.29 7.42
CA ASP A 15 -16.98 4.22 8.71
C ASP A 15 -15.52 4.63 8.56
N LEU A 16 -14.88 4.31 7.45
CA LEU A 16 -13.53 4.76 7.14
C LEU A 16 -13.44 6.30 7.09
N ARG A 17 -14.42 6.98 6.45
CA ARG A 17 -14.46 8.46 6.40
C ARG A 17 -14.64 9.13 7.75
N LYS A 18 -15.12 8.42 8.78
CA LYS A 18 -15.24 8.94 10.15
C LYS A 18 -13.91 8.96 10.90
N ILE A 19 -12.90 8.23 10.41
CA ILE A 19 -11.57 8.20 11.04
C ILE A 19 -10.91 9.57 10.87
N SER A 20 -10.59 10.20 11.97
CA SER A 20 -9.94 11.51 11.96
C SER A 20 -8.58 11.43 11.25
N GLY A 21 -8.32 12.33 10.29
CA GLY A 21 -7.10 12.35 9.49
C GLY A 21 -7.10 11.42 8.27
N MET A 22 -8.16 10.62 8.06
CA MET A 22 -8.30 9.81 6.85
C MET A 22 -8.51 10.73 5.63
N LYS A 23 -7.56 10.73 4.71
CA LYS A 23 -7.66 11.43 3.42
C LYS A 23 -7.78 10.47 2.26
N PHE A 24 -7.08 9.35 2.32
CA PHE A 24 -7.09 8.32 1.28
C PHE A 24 -7.77 7.06 1.80
N LEU A 25 -8.91 6.73 1.20
CA LEU A 25 -9.60 5.49 1.50
C LEU A 25 -8.75 4.28 1.08
N PRO A 26 -8.58 3.28 1.94
CA PRO A 26 -7.85 2.07 1.58
C PRO A 26 -8.57 1.30 0.47
N TRP A 27 -7.83 0.53 -0.30
CA TRP A 27 -8.39 -0.57 -1.06
C TRP A 27 -8.78 -1.68 -0.08
N VAL A 28 -10.02 -2.09 -0.08
CA VAL A 28 -10.50 -3.26 0.67
C VAL A 28 -10.95 -4.30 -0.35
N GLY A 29 -10.18 -5.37 -0.51
CA GLY A 29 -10.54 -6.42 -1.46
C GLY A 29 -11.88 -7.08 -1.08
N ASN A 30 -12.77 -7.31 -2.06
CA ASN A 30 -14.12 -7.83 -1.84
C ASN A 30 -14.17 -9.24 -1.22
N LYS A 31 -13.04 -9.97 -1.22
CA LYS A 31 -12.88 -11.28 -0.58
C LYS A 31 -12.08 -11.22 0.72
N PHE A 32 -11.69 -10.03 1.19
CA PHE A 32 -10.86 -9.88 2.38
C PHE A 32 -11.48 -10.50 3.63
N SER A 33 -12.77 -10.29 3.87
CA SER A 33 -13.47 -10.77 5.07
C SER A 33 -13.45 -12.30 5.20
N VAL A 34 -13.45 -13.01 4.08
CA VAL A 34 -13.42 -14.49 4.00
C VAL A 34 -12.01 -15.05 3.77
N SER A 35 -11.04 -14.19 3.50
CA SER A 35 -9.64 -14.60 3.30
C SER A 35 -9.05 -15.19 4.58
N LYS A 36 -8.34 -16.32 4.43
CA LYS A 36 -7.69 -17.02 5.54
C LYS A 36 -6.68 -16.13 6.27
N ASN A 37 -5.91 -15.36 5.55
CA ASN A 37 -4.85 -14.52 6.12
C ASN A 37 -5.31 -13.12 6.52
N ARG A 38 -6.36 -12.59 5.92
CA ARG A 38 -6.83 -11.22 6.17
C ARG A 38 -5.67 -10.24 6.27
N LEU A 39 -4.85 -10.19 5.21
CA LEU A 39 -3.61 -9.42 5.14
C LEU A 39 -3.89 -7.95 4.86
N LEU A 40 -3.38 -7.06 5.72
CA LEU A 40 -3.33 -5.62 5.50
C LEU A 40 -1.92 -5.24 5.02
N ILE A 41 -1.82 -4.67 3.84
CA ILE A 41 -0.59 -4.20 3.22
C ILE A 41 -0.51 -2.69 3.38
N ILE A 42 0.60 -2.20 3.93
CA ILE A 42 0.83 -0.78 4.15
C ILE A 42 1.95 -0.32 3.23
N ALA A 43 1.67 0.63 2.36
CA ALA A 43 2.67 1.37 1.62
C ALA A 43 3.04 2.66 2.35
N GLU A 44 4.16 3.24 1.99
CA GLU A 44 4.72 4.39 2.69
C GLU A 44 3.93 5.67 2.41
N SER A 45 3.71 5.96 1.13
CA SER A 45 3.09 7.23 0.71
C SER A 45 2.85 7.30 -0.79
N ILE A 46 1.98 8.21 -1.17
CA ILE A 46 1.69 8.57 -2.55
C ILE A 46 2.68 9.64 -3.01
N TYR A 47 3.37 9.39 -4.12
CA TYR A 47 4.29 10.35 -4.71
C TYR A 47 3.69 10.96 -5.97
N ASN A 48 3.72 12.28 -6.06
CA ASN A 48 3.51 13.01 -7.31
C ASN A 48 4.76 12.83 -8.21
N GLY A 49 4.88 11.64 -8.81
CA GLY A 49 6.05 11.25 -9.62
C GLY A 49 5.92 11.60 -11.09
N TYR A 50 5.01 12.47 -11.45
CA TYR A 50 4.84 12.91 -12.83
C TYR A 50 5.92 13.92 -13.23
N ASP A 51 6.54 13.67 -14.37
CA ASP A 51 7.36 14.71 -15.02
C ASP A 51 6.44 15.86 -15.41
N LYS A 52 6.70 17.04 -14.84
CA LYS A 52 5.89 18.24 -15.06
C LYS A 52 6.38 19.07 -16.23
N THR A 53 7.55 18.74 -16.80
CA THR A 53 8.25 19.62 -17.76
C THR A 53 7.54 19.77 -19.09
N ASP A 54 6.78 18.77 -19.53
CA ASP A 54 6.12 18.75 -20.85
C ASP A 54 4.59 18.76 -20.78
N LYS A 55 4.00 19.17 -19.63
CA LYS A 55 2.55 19.15 -19.43
C LYS A 55 1.93 20.53 -19.47
N SER A 56 0.76 20.63 -20.10
CA SER A 56 -0.07 21.84 -20.05
C SER A 56 -0.61 22.12 -18.64
N ALA A 57 -1.03 23.35 -18.40
CA ALA A 57 -1.64 23.75 -17.13
C ALA A 57 -2.89 22.92 -16.79
N ASP A 58 -3.71 22.58 -17.79
CA ASP A 58 -4.91 21.77 -17.61
C ASP A 58 -4.58 20.31 -17.25
N GLU A 59 -3.55 19.73 -17.87
CA GLU A 59 -3.05 18.40 -17.51
C GLU A 59 -2.50 18.36 -16.09
N LEU A 60 -1.76 19.38 -15.69
CA LEU A 60 -1.24 19.49 -14.32
C LEU A 60 -2.36 19.62 -13.29
N LYS A 61 -3.39 20.41 -13.59
CA LYS A 61 -4.56 20.55 -12.72
C LYS A 61 -5.31 19.22 -12.57
N LEU A 62 -5.51 18.49 -13.64
CA LEU A 62 -6.21 17.22 -13.64
C LEU A 62 -5.42 16.13 -12.87
N LEU A 63 -4.08 16.14 -13.00
CA LEU A 63 -3.21 15.27 -12.22
C LEU A 63 -3.29 15.58 -10.71
N ASP A 64 -3.32 16.87 -10.37
CA ASP A 64 -3.42 17.32 -8.99
C ASP A 64 -4.76 16.94 -8.37
N GLU A 65 -5.87 17.12 -9.08
CA GLU A 65 -7.19 16.66 -8.67
C GLU A 65 -7.22 15.14 -8.41
N LYS A 66 -6.58 14.35 -9.26
CA LYS A 66 -6.52 12.90 -9.12
C LYS A 66 -5.68 12.43 -7.95
N ILE A 67 -4.53 13.03 -7.72
CA ILE A 67 -3.64 12.69 -6.59
C ILE A 67 -4.31 13.03 -5.25
N ASN A 68 -5.19 14.03 -5.24
CA ASN A 68 -5.95 14.43 -4.07
C ASN A 68 -7.31 13.72 -3.94
N ASP A 69 -7.69 12.84 -4.90
CA ASP A 69 -8.91 12.02 -4.78
C ASP A 69 -8.77 11.04 -3.61
N GLU A 70 -9.75 11.01 -2.73
CA GLU A 70 -9.79 10.08 -1.60
C GLU A 70 -9.65 8.59 -2.00
N ARG A 71 -9.95 8.26 -3.27
CA ARG A 71 -9.90 6.89 -3.83
C ARG A 71 -8.57 6.58 -4.52
N TYR A 72 -7.57 7.44 -4.39
CA TYR A 72 -6.31 7.27 -5.12
C TYR A 72 -5.64 5.89 -4.90
N ALA A 73 -5.58 5.40 -3.65
CA ALA A 73 -5.05 4.08 -3.34
C ALA A 73 -5.80 2.95 -4.07
N ARG A 74 -7.11 3.12 -4.30
CA ARG A 74 -7.94 2.17 -5.06
C ARG A 74 -7.62 2.19 -6.54
N TRP A 75 -7.39 3.37 -7.11
CA TRP A 75 -6.93 3.49 -8.49
C TRP A 75 -5.60 2.78 -8.70
N VAL A 76 -4.66 2.96 -7.79
CA VAL A 76 -3.35 2.30 -7.83
C VAL A 76 -3.50 0.79 -7.89
N ILE A 77 -4.32 0.20 -7.04
CA ILE A 77 -4.47 -1.25 -7.00
C ILE A 77 -5.24 -1.78 -8.20
N LYS A 78 -6.34 -1.14 -8.57
CA LYS A 78 -7.14 -1.60 -9.70
C LYS A 78 -6.37 -1.53 -11.01
N GLU A 79 -5.79 -0.37 -11.32
CA GLU A 79 -5.15 -0.14 -12.61
C GLU A 79 -3.78 -0.80 -12.71
N GLN A 80 -3.00 -0.75 -11.67
CA GLN A 80 -1.63 -1.20 -11.69
C GLN A 80 -1.42 -2.55 -11.05
N GLY A 81 -2.15 -2.83 -9.98
CA GLY A 81 -2.09 -4.09 -9.27
C GLY A 81 -2.78 -5.22 -10.01
N ILE A 82 -3.94 -4.97 -10.58
CA ILE A 82 -4.79 -5.98 -11.24
C ILE A 82 -4.65 -5.90 -12.76
N HIS A 83 -5.07 -4.82 -13.37
CA HIS A 83 -5.25 -4.77 -14.83
C HIS A 83 -3.99 -4.58 -15.65
N HIS A 84 -2.88 -4.14 -15.08
CA HIS A 84 -1.66 -3.77 -15.81
C HIS A 84 -1.87 -2.66 -16.85
N THR A 85 -3.00 -2.01 -16.82
CA THR A 85 -3.28 -0.92 -17.72
C THR A 85 -2.49 0.30 -17.25
N CYS A 86 -1.52 0.70 -18.04
CA CYS A 86 -0.85 1.98 -17.85
C CYS A 86 -1.70 3.15 -18.41
N ASP A 87 -2.87 2.83 -18.92
CA ASP A 87 -3.73 3.74 -19.64
C ASP A 87 -4.67 4.42 -18.66
N TRP A 88 -4.15 5.45 -18.05
CA TRP A 88 -4.96 6.35 -17.25
C TRP A 88 -5.65 7.33 -18.19
N THR A 89 -6.83 6.96 -18.65
CA THR A 89 -7.66 7.85 -19.42
C THR A 89 -8.64 8.57 -18.51
N VAL A 90 -8.45 9.86 -18.32
CA VAL A 90 -9.43 10.74 -17.70
C VAL A 90 -9.86 11.75 -18.75
N ASN A 91 -11.14 11.81 -19.07
CA ASN A 91 -11.70 12.70 -20.10
C ASN A 91 -11.00 12.57 -21.49
N ASN A 92 -10.70 11.33 -21.92
CA ASN A 92 -9.98 10.99 -23.15
C ASN A 92 -8.50 11.42 -23.21
N ILE A 93 -7.89 11.78 -22.10
CA ILE A 93 -6.46 12.06 -22.01
C ILE A 93 -5.78 10.84 -21.39
N GLU A 94 -4.88 10.20 -22.13
CA GLU A 94 -4.06 9.08 -21.63
C GLU A 94 -2.95 9.64 -20.76
N TYR A 95 -2.96 9.26 -19.48
CA TYR A 95 -1.86 9.53 -18.55
C TYR A 95 -1.02 8.28 -18.41
N GLY A 96 0.23 8.34 -18.79
CA GLY A 96 1.17 7.26 -18.58
C GLY A 96 1.26 6.91 -17.09
N CYS A 97 1.23 5.62 -16.78
CA CYS A 97 1.48 5.14 -15.42
C CYS A 97 2.88 5.56 -14.97
N PRO A 98 3.05 6.18 -13.79
CA PRO A 98 4.39 6.39 -13.27
C PRO A 98 5.10 5.04 -13.17
N PRO A 99 6.23 4.82 -13.87
CA PRO A 99 6.87 3.51 -13.97
C PRO A 99 7.30 2.94 -12.61
N ASN A 100 7.34 3.78 -11.59
CA ASN A 100 7.70 3.39 -10.23
C ASN A 100 6.56 2.70 -9.47
N VAL A 101 5.31 3.07 -9.70
CA VAL A 101 4.15 2.50 -8.98
C VAL A 101 3.84 1.10 -9.49
N ARG A 102 3.91 0.87 -10.80
CA ARG A 102 3.80 -0.46 -11.39
C ARG A 102 4.85 -1.42 -10.83
N LYS A 103 6.10 -0.95 -10.67
CA LYS A 103 7.16 -1.77 -10.06
C LYS A 103 6.83 -2.16 -8.62
N LEU A 104 6.13 -1.32 -7.87
CA LEU A 104 5.72 -1.63 -6.50
C LEU A 104 4.80 -2.84 -6.47
N THR A 105 3.70 -2.80 -7.22
CA THR A 105 2.68 -3.84 -7.22
C THR A 105 3.18 -5.14 -7.87
N ASP A 106 3.90 -5.06 -9.00
CA ASP A 106 4.46 -6.22 -9.70
C ASP A 106 5.52 -6.94 -8.88
N ASN A 107 6.47 -6.22 -8.31
CA ASN A 107 7.51 -6.85 -7.51
C ASN A 107 6.95 -7.45 -6.22
N PHE A 108 5.94 -6.80 -5.63
CA PHE A 108 5.24 -7.38 -4.49
C PHE A 108 4.54 -8.69 -4.88
N ALA A 109 3.77 -8.71 -5.97
CA ALA A 109 3.09 -9.92 -6.44
C ALA A 109 4.08 -11.06 -6.76
N ARG A 110 5.23 -10.74 -7.39
CA ARG A 110 6.31 -11.72 -7.63
C ARG A 110 6.86 -12.31 -6.34
N ALA A 111 7.11 -11.49 -5.34
CA ALA A 111 7.57 -11.96 -4.04
C ALA A 111 6.50 -12.78 -3.32
N PHE A 112 5.25 -12.34 -3.39
CA PHE A 112 4.13 -13.02 -2.76
C PHE A 112 3.91 -14.43 -3.31
N TYR A 113 3.92 -14.60 -4.64
CA TYR A 113 3.73 -15.90 -5.30
C TYR A 113 5.02 -16.68 -5.53
N ASN A 114 6.17 -16.11 -5.21
CA ASN A 114 7.49 -16.69 -5.55
C ASN A 114 7.63 -17.02 -7.04
N LYS A 115 7.20 -16.11 -7.91
CA LYS A 115 7.18 -16.29 -9.36
C LYS A 115 7.70 -15.07 -10.09
N LYS A 116 8.46 -15.27 -11.18
CA LYS A 116 8.91 -14.19 -12.06
C LYS A 116 7.75 -13.55 -12.82
N ASN A 117 6.85 -14.38 -13.31
CA ASN A 117 5.67 -13.96 -14.07
C ASN A 117 4.42 -14.34 -13.27
N VAL A 118 3.68 -13.33 -12.81
CA VAL A 118 2.42 -13.49 -12.10
C VAL A 118 1.29 -13.21 -13.08
N SER A 119 0.36 -14.12 -13.22
CA SER A 119 -0.79 -13.99 -14.13
C SER A 119 -1.79 -12.93 -13.62
N TYR A 120 -2.67 -12.49 -14.52
CA TYR A 120 -3.76 -11.59 -14.18
C TYR A 120 -4.63 -12.18 -13.07
N SER A 121 -5.05 -13.44 -13.21
CA SER A 121 -5.91 -14.11 -12.22
C SER A 121 -5.26 -14.24 -10.83
N GLU A 122 -3.94 -14.46 -10.78
CA GLU A 122 -3.21 -14.47 -9.50
C GLU A 122 -3.19 -13.08 -8.85
N LYS A 123 -2.98 -12.03 -9.64
CA LYS A 123 -3.03 -10.65 -9.13
C LYS A 123 -4.44 -10.27 -8.65
N GLU A 124 -5.45 -10.64 -9.41
CA GLU A 124 -6.84 -10.44 -9.03
C GLU A 124 -7.17 -11.14 -7.70
N ILE A 125 -6.74 -12.39 -7.52
CA ILE A 125 -6.91 -13.13 -6.26
C ILE A 125 -6.19 -12.41 -5.12
N LEU A 126 -4.94 -12.00 -5.32
CA LEU A 126 -4.16 -11.29 -4.31
C LEU A 126 -4.88 -10.03 -3.84
N TRP A 127 -5.21 -9.15 -4.76
CA TRP A 127 -5.76 -7.85 -4.42
C TRP A 127 -7.22 -7.92 -3.97
N SER A 128 -8.01 -8.87 -4.48
CA SER A 128 -9.37 -9.10 -3.96
C SER A 128 -9.39 -9.67 -2.53
N SER A 129 -8.29 -10.28 -2.09
CA SER A 129 -8.18 -10.94 -0.78
C SER A 129 -7.42 -10.14 0.27
N THR A 130 -6.92 -8.96 -0.08
CA THR A 130 -6.08 -8.12 0.79
C THR A 130 -6.64 -6.71 0.94
N ILE A 131 -6.15 -5.99 1.94
CA ILE A 131 -6.32 -4.54 2.05
C ILE A 131 -4.99 -3.89 1.68
N PHE A 132 -5.06 -2.75 0.99
CA PHE A 132 -3.91 -1.88 0.74
C PHE A 132 -4.21 -0.48 1.27
N HIS A 133 -3.30 0.06 2.05
CA HIS A 133 -3.43 1.35 2.72
C HIS A 133 -2.13 2.16 2.60
N GLU A 134 -2.25 3.45 2.36
CA GLU A 134 -1.14 4.38 2.39
C GLU A 134 -0.96 4.93 3.80
N LEU A 135 0.26 4.78 4.35
CA LEU A 135 0.54 5.24 5.71
C LEU A 135 0.45 6.75 5.82
N ILE A 136 1.12 7.46 4.91
CA ILE A 136 1.08 8.93 4.88
C ILE A 136 -0.18 9.35 4.13
N GLN A 137 -1.01 10.11 4.82
CA GLN A 137 -2.32 10.54 4.34
C GLN A 137 -2.29 11.86 3.57
N GLU A 138 -1.16 12.16 2.94
CA GLU A 138 -0.98 13.32 2.09
C GLU A 138 -0.09 12.99 0.90
N PRO A 139 -0.36 13.57 -0.31
CA PRO A 139 0.51 13.38 -1.44
C PRO A 139 1.84 14.10 -1.21
N LEU A 140 2.93 13.41 -1.48
CA LEU A 140 4.26 14.02 -1.46
C LEU A 140 4.53 14.68 -2.81
N ASN A 141 4.93 15.95 -2.79
CA ASN A 141 5.06 16.79 -3.97
C ASN A 141 6.16 16.32 -4.95
N ASP A 142 7.18 15.62 -4.47
CA ASP A 142 8.27 15.10 -5.29
C ASP A 142 8.80 13.79 -4.70
N ILE A 143 9.30 12.93 -5.60
CA ILE A 143 10.05 11.72 -5.23
C ILE A 143 11.34 12.06 -4.45
N ASN A 144 11.85 13.26 -4.62
CA ASN A 144 13.00 13.79 -3.89
C ASN A 144 12.64 14.27 -2.47
N ASP A 145 11.35 14.45 -2.18
CA ASP A 145 10.87 14.82 -0.84
C ASP A 145 10.82 13.66 0.15
N ARG A 146 11.27 12.47 -0.25
CA ARG A 146 11.38 11.30 0.65
C ARG A 146 12.12 11.56 1.95
N GLY A 147 13.09 12.46 1.93
CA GLY A 147 13.83 12.88 3.14
C GLY A 147 13.13 13.97 3.95
N LYS A 148 11.98 14.46 3.47
CA LYS A 148 11.25 15.58 4.08
C LYS A 148 9.92 15.18 4.71
N ILE A 149 9.58 13.87 4.70
CA ILE A 149 8.43 13.38 5.46
C ILE A 149 8.69 13.77 6.90
N ASN A 150 7.88 14.67 7.41
CA ASN A 150 8.07 15.15 8.76
C ASN A 150 7.53 14.11 9.77
N TYR A 151 8.07 14.17 10.97
CA TYR A 151 7.69 13.26 12.05
C TYR A 151 6.19 13.35 12.40
N THR A 152 5.58 14.53 12.22
CA THR A 152 4.16 14.76 12.47
C THR A 152 3.29 13.95 11.51
N SER A 153 3.54 14.03 10.19
CA SER A 153 2.80 13.26 9.19
C SER A 153 2.91 11.74 9.39
N ILE A 154 4.06 11.27 9.86
CA ILE A 154 4.24 9.85 10.21
C ILE A 154 3.36 9.47 11.40
N ASN A 155 3.35 10.25 12.47
CA ASN A 155 2.54 9.96 13.66
C ASN A 155 1.04 10.07 13.38
N GLU A 156 0.61 11.05 12.59
CA GLU A 156 -0.78 11.16 12.13
C GLU A 156 -1.18 9.94 11.30
N GLY A 157 -0.33 9.52 10.36
CA GLY A 157 -0.55 8.31 9.57
C GLY A 157 -0.67 7.05 10.43
N TYR A 158 0.12 6.93 11.50
CA TYR A 158 -0.02 5.82 12.45
C TYR A 158 -1.29 5.88 13.26
N SER A 159 -1.76 7.05 13.64
CA SER A 159 -3.03 7.21 14.34
C SER A 159 -4.19 6.76 13.45
N VAL A 160 -4.19 7.17 12.18
CA VAL A 160 -5.16 6.70 11.17
C VAL A 160 -5.07 5.18 11.00
N LEU A 161 -3.86 4.64 10.81
CA LEU A 161 -3.63 3.20 10.63
C LEU A 161 -4.15 2.40 11.82
N TYR A 162 -3.96 2.87 13.06
CA TYR A 162 -4.45 2.20 14.25
C TYR A 162 -5.97 2.06 14.23
N GLU A 163 -6.70 3.11 13.85
CA GLU A 163 -8.15 3.06 13.71
C GLU A 163 -8.60 2.16 12.52
N VAL A 164 -7.88 2.20 11.41
CA VAL A 164 -8.12 1.26 10.29
C VAL A 164 -7.99 -0.18 10.76
N ILE A 165 -6.92 -0.52 11.50
CA ILE A 165 -6.72 -1.88 12.02
C ILE A 165 -7.87 -2.30 12.95
N ASN A 166 -8.32 -1.40 13.83
CA ASN A 166 -9.47 -1.66 14.71
C ASN A 166 -10.75 -1.93 13.93
N LEU A 167 -10.98 -1.20 12.83
CA LEU A 167 -12.19 -1.36 12.00
C LEU A 167 -12.13 -2.65 11.17
N VAL A 168 -11.04 -2.87 10.42
CA VAL A 168 -10.97 -3.98 9.45
C VAL A 168 -10.50 -5.30 10.06
N LYS A 169 -9.91 -5.27 11.26
CA LYS A 169 -9.47 -6.43 12.05
C LYS A 169 -8.62 -7.42 11.24
N PRO A 170 -7.47 -7.00 10.68
CA PRO A 170 -6.61 -7.89 9.95
C PRO A 170 -6.01 -8.95 10.87
N LYS A 171 -5.60 -10.09 10.33
CA LYS A 171 -4.82 -11.10 11.08
C LYS A 171 -3.33 -10.88 10.99
N LYS A 172 -2.87 -10.20 9.93
CA LYS A 172 -1.46 -9.92 9.66
C LYS A 172 -1.32 -8.57 8.97
N ILE A 173 -0.21 -7.90 9.23
CA ILE A 173 0.13 -6.62 8.60
C ILE A 173 1.49 -6.74 7.94
N LEU A 174 1.61 -6.21 6.73
CA LEU A 174 2.85 -6.16 5.98
C LEU A 174 3.14 -4.72 5.56
N PHE A 175 4.27 -4.17 5.99
CA PHE A 175 4.74 -2.86 5.55
C PHE A 175 5.69 -3.02 4.35
N ILE A 176 5.40 -2.29 3.28
CA ILE A 176 6.25 -2.15 2.11
C ILE A 176 7.09 -0.88 2.28
N GLY A 177 8.31 -1.05 2.74
CA GLY A 177 9.18 0.00 3.23
C GLY A 177 9.39 -0.13 4.74
N ASN A 178 10.61 0.07 5.20
CA ASN A 178 10.94 -0.06 6.62
C ASN A 178 11.59 1.18 7.22
N SER A 179 11.77 2.24 6.43
CA SER A 179 12.36 3.50 6.87
C SER A 179 11.52 4.21 7.94
N ASN A 180 10.20 4.19 7.80
CA ASN A 180 9.30 4.88 8.70
C ASN A 180 8.97 4.09 9.97
N ILE A 181 9.13 2.76 9.93
CA ILE A 181 8.85 1.91 11.10
C ILE A 181 9.80 2.18 12.26
N GLU A 182 11.05 2.56 11.98
CA GLU A 182 12.02 2.93 13.02
C GLU A 182 11.68 4.25 13.72
N GLN A 183 10.83 5.06 13.11
CA GLN A 183 10.41 6.35 13.63
C GLN A 183 9.11 6.29 14.43
N ILE A 184 8.50 5.10 14.52
CA ILE A 184 7.26 4.92 15.30
C ILE A 184 7.55 5.10 16.78
N ASN A 185 7.05 6.18 17.32
CA ASN A 185 7.03 6.41 18.77
C ASN A 185 5.61 6.21 19.30
N HIS A 186 5.06 5.02 19.12
CA HIS A 186 3.73 4.69 19.62
C HIS A 186 3.81 3.46 20.52
N SER A 187 3.33 3.58 21.76
CA SER A 187 3.44 2.54 22.81
C SER A 187 2.81 1.20 22.44
N SER A 188 1.91 1.20 21.46
CA SER A 188 1.26 -0.03 20.95
C SER A 188 2.13 -0.81 19.98
N PHE A 189 3.25 -0.27 19.51
CA PHE A 189 4.13 -0.94 18.55
C PHE A 189 5.35 -1.52 19.25
N ARG A 190 5.59 -2.81 19.00
CA ARG A 190 6.84 -3.48 19.39
C ARG A 190 7.56 -3.91 18.12
N VAL A 191 8.77 -3.42 17.92
CA VAL A 191 9.54 -3.64 16.69
C VAL A 191 10.85 -4.35 17.03
N GLN A 192 11.19 -5.38 16.27
CA GLN A 192 12.47 -6.10 16.35
C GLN A 192 13.14 -6.08 14.97
N ARG A 193 14.43 -5.79 14.96
CA ARG A 193 15.27 -5.91 13.78
C ARG A 193 15.70 -7.37 13.60
N LYS A 194 15.63 -7.89 12.38
CA LYS A 194 15.99 -9.27 12.03
C LYS A 194 17.25 -9.32 11.17
N GLU A 195 17.66 -10.54 10.87
CA GLU A 195 18.82 -10.79 10.01
C GLU A 195 18.70 -10.13 8.64
N LYS A 196 19.81 -9.69 8.09
CA LYS A 196 19.90 -8.94 6.86
C LYS A 196 19.51 -9.78 5.64
N ILE A 197 18.62 -9.26 4.80
CA ILE A 197 18.28 -9.80 3.49
C ILE A 197 18.81 -8.86 2.41
N GLY A 198 19.86 -9.28 1.69
CA GLY A 198 20.58 -8.37 0.80
C GLY A 198 21.17 -7.18 1.57
N ASN A 199 20.75 -5.97 1.24
CA ASN A 199 21.19 -4.74 1.91
C ASN A 199 20.17 -4.17 2.91
N THR A 200 19.12 -4.94 3.25
CA THR A 200 18.04 -4.46 4.09
C THR A 200 17.83 -5.37 5.28
N TYR A 201 17.59 -4.78 6.43
CA TYR A 201 17.19 -5.50 7.63
C TYR A 201 15.67 -5.49 7.73
N PRO A 202 14.98 -6.61 7.58
CA PRO A 202 13.54 -6.67 7.83
C PRO A 202 13.24 -6.32 9.28
N ARG A 203 12.01 -5.88 9.51
CA ARG A 203 11.48 -5.68 10.86
C ARG A 203 10.34 -6.66 11.07
N GLU A 204 10.26 -7.18 12.26
CA GLU A 204 9.13 -7.96 12.74
C GLU A 204 8.62 -7.32 14.01
N GLY A 205 7.35 -7.49 14.29
CA GLY A 205 6.79 -6.93 15.49
C GLY A 205 5.32 -7.22 15.67
N GLU A 206 4.75 -6.49 16.59
CA GLU A 206 3.36 -6.62 16.98
C GLU A 206 2.75 -5.24 17.22
N ILE A 207 1.51 -5.09 16.81
CA ILE A 207 0.67 -3.94 17.16
C ILE A 207 -0.32 -4.39 18.22
N LYS A 208 -0.21 -3.82 19.40
CA LYS A 208 -1.10 -4.09 20.51
C LYS A 208 -2.36 -3.25 20.39
N LEU A 209 -3.49 -3.89 20.26
CA LEU A 209 -4.83 -3.30 20.32
C LEU A 209 -5.44 -3.48 21.71
N VAL A 210 -6.61 -2.91 21.95
CA VAL A 210 -7.29 -3.02 23.25
C VAL A 210 -7.52 -4.48 23.67
N ASN A 211 -7.99 -5.32 22.72
CA ASN A 211 -8.41 -6.70 23.04
C ASN A 211 -7.56 -7.79 22.36
N ASN A 212 -6.61 -7.42 21.51
CA ASN A 212 -5.79 -8.38 20.78
C ASN A 212 -4.44 -7.78 20.38
N THR A 213 -3.61 -8.61 19.75
CA THR A 213 -2.33 -8.20 19.16
C THR A 213 -2.27 -8.71 17.73
N VAL A 214 -1.84 -7.85 16.80
CA VAL A 214 -1.70 -8.18 15.39
C VAL A 214 -0.22 -8.21 15.02
N PRO A 215 0.31 -9.36 14.53
CA PRO A 215 1.69 -9.44 14.10
C PRO A 215 1.90 -8.66 12.80
N PHE A 216 3.07 -8.06 12.68
CA PHE A 216 3.50 -7.42 11.43
C PHE A 216 4.91 -7.79 11.03
N ILE A 217 5.17 -7.66 9.74
CA ILE A 217 6.51 -7.64 9.18
C ILE A 217 6.68 -6.38 8.33
N ALA A 218 7.94 -5.92 8.20
CA ALA A 218 8.27 -4.87 7.26
C ALA A 218 9.41 -5.34 6.37
N ILE A 219 9.18 -5.21 5.07
CA ILE A 219 10.11 -5.60 4.02
C ILE A 219 10.70 -4.37 3.35
N LYS A 220 11.73 -4.58 2.54
CA LYS A 220 12.26 -3.54 1.66
C LYS A 220 11.16 -3.01 0.75
N HIS A 221 11.19 -1.70 0.48
CA HIS A 221 10.30 -1.09 -0.53
C HIS A 221 10.47 -1.78 -1.89
N THR A 222 9.35 -2.18 -2.49
CA THR A 222 9.35 -3.09 -3.65
C THR A 222 9.68 -2.42 -4.99
N SER A 223 9.92 -1.10 -5.05
CA SER A 223 10.14 -0.38 -6.30
C SER A 223 11.52 -0.60 -6.93
N LYS A 224 12.60 -0.12 -6.30
CA LYS A 224 13.97 -0.17 -6.84
C LYS A 224 14.83 -1.18 -6.09
N TYR A 225 15.70 -1.89 -6.86
CA TYR A 225 16.67 -2.86 -6.29
C TYR A 225 16.04 -3.91 -5.37
N PHE A 226 14.82 -4.32 -5.68
CA PHE A 226 14.08 -5.32 -4.93
C PHE A 226 14.31 -6.71 -5.52
N SER A 227 14.95 -7.59 -4.76
CA SER A 227 15.18 -8.99 -5.15
C SER A 227 13.98 -9.83 -4.75
N TRP A 228 12.95 -9.87 -5.60
CA TRP A 228 11.68 -10.54 -5.29
C TRP A 228 11.85 -11.97 -4.77
N TYR A 229 12.78 -12.77 -5.31
CA TYR A 229 12.99 -14.17 -4.90
C TYR A 229 13.49 -14.31 -3.46
N ARG A 230 14.40 -13.41 -3.00
CA ARG A 230 14.89 -13.42 -1.60
C ARG A 230 13.78 -13.03 -0.63
N TRP A 231 12.97 -12.07 -1.02
CA TRP A 231 11.83 -11.65 -0.20
C TRP A 231 10.69 -12.66 -0.24
N ALA A 232 10.52 -13.43 -1.32
CA ALA A 232 9.60 -14.54 -1.39
C ALA A 232 9.92 -15.64 -0.36
N GLU A 233 11.19 -16.03 -0.22
CA GLU A 233 11.63 -16.96 0.81
C GLU A 233 11.28 -16.47 2.21
N TYR A 234 11.51 -15.18 2.48
CA TYR A 234 11.18 -14.58 3.77
C TYR A 234 9.66 -14.54 4.01
N LEU A 235 8.87 -14.09 3.04
CA LEU A 235 7.41 -14.07 3.15
C LEU A 235 6.83 -15.47 3.38
N ASN A 236 7.38 -16.49 2.72
CA ASN A 236 7.00 -17.87 2.91
C ASN A 236 7.34 -18.37 4.33
N LYS A 237 8.57 -18.14 4.78
CA LYS A 237 9.01 -18.48 6.14
C LYS A 237 8.10 -17.86 7.20
N MET A 238 7.66 -16.64 6.97
CA MET A 238 6.76 -15.89 7.87
C MET A 238 5.28 -16.20 7.66
N CYS A 239 4.95 -17.09 6.72
CA CYS A 239 3.57 -17.46 6.34
C CYS A 239 2.71 -16.27 5.90
N TYR A 240 3.27 -15.30 5.18
CA TYR A 240 2.58 -14.11 4.68
C TYR A 240 2.07 -14.25 3.24
N ASN A 241 2.46 -15.27 2.53
CA ASN A 241 2.15 -15.51 1.11
C ASN A 241 0.99 -16.49 0.85
N ASN A 242 0.12 -16.70 1.83
CA ASN A 242 -1.08 -17.54 1.67
C ASN A 242 -2.33 -16.62 1.65
N VAL A 243 -3.14 -16.63 0.61
CA VAL A 243 -4.45 -15.95 0.50
C VAL A 243 -5.59 -16.95 0.45
#